data_e5357e9a2be3e734ae2731da32dff349
#
_entry.id   e5357e9a2be3e734ae2731da32dff349
#
_cell.length_a   1.000
_cell.length_b   1.000
_cell.length_c   1.000
_cell.angle_alpha   90.00
_cell.angle_beta   90.00
_cell.angle_gamma   90.00
#
_symmetry.space_group_name_H-M   'P 1'
#
loop_
_entity.id
_entity.type
_entity.pdbx_description
1 polymer ?
#
loop_
_entity_poly.entity_id
_entity_poly.type
_entity_poly.pdbx_seq_one_letter_code
_entity_poly.pdbx_strand_id
1 'polypeptide(L)'
;MIFIVVKQPVRAKYSDAFPSLVEEFTSATRAEPGNISYDWYRSADDPNLWVLIEAYRDREAGEAHVQSDHFKAAMEQMPRWLSAAPEIINVEVPGDSWSAVSEGA
;
A
#
# COMPACT_ATOMS: atom_id res chain seq x y z
N MET A 1 15.27 -4.21 1.96
CA MET A 1 14.00 -3.98 1.24
C MET A 1 13.54 -2.55 1.39
N ILE A 2 12.74 -2.08 0.47
CA ILE A 2 12.03 -0.82 0.60
C ILE A 2 10.72 -1.10 1.34
N PHE A 3 10.50 -0.42 2.44
CA PHE A 3 9.32 -0.60 3.29
C PHE A 3 8.51 0.68 3.35
N ILE A 4 7.22 0.58 3.04
CA ILE A 4 6.36 1.74 2.86
C ILE A 4 5.07 1.54 3.65
N VAL A 5 4.68 2.59 4.38
CA VAL A 5 3.38 2.66 5.05
C VAL A 5 2.67 3.91 4.56
N VAL A 6 1.44 3.76 4.11
CA VAL A 6 0.64 4.85 3.58
C VAL A 6 -0.68 4.93 4.33
N LYS A 7 -0.98 6.09 4.91
CA LYS A 7 -2.31 6.38 5.44
C LYS A 7 -3.16 6.97 4.33
N GLN A 8 -4.29 6.30 4.03
CA GLN A 8 -5.21 6.70 2.97
C GLN A 8 -6.53 7.14 3.61
N PRO A 9 -6.78 8.44 3.74
CA PRO A 9 -8.08 8.92 4.21
C PRO A 9 -9.11 8.79 3.09
N VAL A 10 -10.11 7.94 3.30
CA VAL A 10 -11.13 7.62 2.29
C VAL A 10 -12.43 8.34 2.62
N ARG A 11 -13.11 8.86 1.61
CA ARG A 11 -14.43 9.46 1.78
C ARG A 11 -15.39 8.44 2.37
N ALA A 12 -16.18 8.85 3.36
CA ALA A 12 -17.06 7.95 4.11
C ALA A 12 -17.94 7.07 3.20
N LYS A 13 -18.47 7.65 2.12
CA LYS A 13 -19.35 6.91 1.19
C LYS A 13 -18.64 5.80 0.41
N TYR A 14 -17.31 5.82 0.35
CA TYR A 14 -16.52 4.81 -0.35
C TYR A 14 -15.76 3.87 0.59
N SER A 15 -15.75 4.14 1.89
CA SER A 15 -14.86 3.43 2.79
C SER A 15 -15.15 1.94 2.88
N ASP A 16 -16.41 1.53 2.99
CA ASP A 16 -16.76 0.11 3.06
C ASP A 16 -16.44 -0.63 1.75
N ALA A 17 -16.54 0.05 0.62
CA ALA A 17 -16.25 -0.53 -0.70
C ALA A 17 -14.79 -0.39 -1.12
N PHE A 18 -13.96 0.28 -0.33
CA PHE A 18 -12.59 0.63 -0.75
C PHE A 18 -11.75 -0.57 -1.21
N PRO A 19 -11.75 -1.72 -0.50
CA PRO A 19 -11.01 -2.89 -0.99
C PRO A 19 -11.40 -3.32 -2.40
N SER A 20 -12.69 -3.24 -2.75
CA SER A 20 -13.17 -3.56 -4.10
C SER A 20 -12.74 -2.52 -5.12
N LEU A 21 -12.73 -1.25 -4.73
CA LEU A 21 -12.34 -0.15 -5.62
C LEU A 21 -10.85 -0.24 -6.01
N VAL A 22 -10.00 -0.73 -5.12
CA VAL A 22 -8.55 -0.84 -5.35
C VAL A 22 -8.12 -2.28 -5.70
N GLU A 23 -9.05 -3.19 -5.92
CA GLU A 23 -8.74 -4.61 -6.13
C GLU A 23 -7.84 -4.85 -7.34
N GLU A 24 -8.15 -4.23 -8.47
CA GLU A 24 -7.38 -4.40 -9.70
C GLU A 24 -5.94 -3.91 -9.51
N PHE A 25 -5.77 -2.76 -8.89
CA PHE A 25 -4.46 -2.21 -8.56
C PHE A 25 -3.71 -3.11 -7.57
N THR A 26 -4.40 -3.59 -6.54
CA THR A 26 -3.83 -4.50 -5.54
C THR A 26 -3.32 -5.78 -6.19
N SER A 27 -4.13 -6.41 -7.03
CA SER A 27 -3.75 -7.65 -7.72
C SER A 27 -2.57 -7.44 -8.66
N ALA A 28 -2.58 -6.35 -9.42
CA ALA A 28 -1.50 -6.03 -10.35
C ALA A 28 -0.18 -5.77 -9.62
N THR A 29 -0.24 -5.07 -8.49
CA THR A 29 0.95 -4.81 -7.67
C THR A 29 1.52 -6.10 -7.07
N ARG A 30 0.66 -6.96 -6.55
CA ARG A 30 1.08 -8.26 -6.00
C ARG A 30 1.70 -9.18 -7.05
N ALA A 31 1.38 -9.00 -8.32
CA ALA A 31 1.96 -9.75 -9.43
C ALA A 31 3.32 -9.22 -9.86
N GLU A 32 3.77 -8.06 -9.39
CA GLU A 32 5.10 -7.52 -9.71
C GLU A 32 6.18 -8.43 -9.15
N PRO A 33 7.22 -8.79 -9.94
CA PRO A 33 8.26 -9.71 -9.47
C PRO A 33 9.01 -9.24 -8.24
N GLY A 34 9.14 -7.94 -8.06
CA GLY A 34 9.87 -7.36 -6.93
C GLY A 34 8.99 -6.98 -5.73
N ASN A 35 7.69 -7.19 -5.79
CA ASN A 35 6.81 -6.93 -4.65
C ASN A 35 6.90 -8.06 -3.64
N ILE A 36 7.17 -7.72 -2.38
CA ILE A 36 7.21 -8.67 -1.27
C ILE A 36 5.83 -8.79 -0.63
N SER A 37 5.17 -7.65 -0.39
CA SER A 37 3.85 -7.59 0.22
C SER A 37 3.13 -6.30 -0.17
N TYR A 38 1.80 -6.36 -0.17
CA TYR A 38 0.95 -5.22 -0.48
C TYR A 38 -0.41 -5.48 0.16
N ASP A 39 -0.62 -4.93 1.36
CA ASP A 39 -1.76 -5.28 2.18
C ASP A 39 -2.46 -4.05 2.74
N TRP A 40 -3.78 -4.07 2.68
CA TRP A 40 -4.64 -3.02 3.18
C TRP A 40 -5.20 -3.37 4.54
N TYR A 41 -5.22 -2.39 5.44
CA TYR A 41 -5.79 -2.51 6.78
C TYR A 41 -6.68 -1.32 7.07
N ARG A 42 -7.77 -1.54 7.77
CA ARG A 42 -8.66 -0.47 8.19
C ARG A 42 -8.35 -0.11 9.63
N SER A 43 -8.29 1.19 9.95
CA SER A 43 -8.06 1.65 11.31
C SER A 43 -9.19 1.21 12.24
N ALA A 44 -8.83 0.74 13.44
CA ALA A 44 -9.81 0.38 14.46
C ALA A 44 -10.51 1.61 15.05
N ASP A 45 -9.84 2.77 15.01
CA ASP A 45 -10.35 4.01 15.62
C ASP A 45 -11.10 4.90 14.62
N ASP A 46 -10.78 4.78 13.32
CA ASP A 46 -11.36 5.61 12.28
C ASP A 46 -11.78 4.73 11.09
N PRO A 47 -13.08 4.47 10.91
CA PRO A 47 -13.55 3.59 9.85
C PRO A 47 -13.31 4.15 8.44
N ASN A 48 -12.90 5.41 8.31
CA ASN A 48 -12.62 6.04 7.03
C ASN A 48 -11.12 6.14 6.74
N LEU A 49 -10.27 5.62 7.64
CA LEU A 49 -8.84 5.57 7.44
C LEU A 49 -8.41 4.14 7.07
N TRP A 50 -7.85 4.00 5.88
CA TRP A 50 -7.21 2.77 5.42
C TRP A 50 -5.71 2.94 5.44
N VAL A 51 -4.99 1.89 5.81
CA VAL A 51 -3.53 1.90 5.88
C VAL A 51 -3.00 0.82 4.96
N LEU A 52 -2.12 1.21 4.07
CA LEU A 52 -1.41 0.30 3.18
C LEU A 52 -0.04 0.02 3.77
N ILE A 53 0.31 -1.25 3.87
CA ILE A 53 1.66 -1.69 4.21
C ILE A 53 2.18 -2.44 3.00
N GLU A 54 3.28 -1.95 2.43
CA GLU A 54 3.85 -2.52 1.22
C GLU A 54 5.36 -2.62 1.33
N ALA A 55 5.93 -3.59 0.65
CA ALA A 55 7.37 -3.79 0.63
C ALA A 55 7.84 -4.28 -0.73
N TYR A 56 9.02 -3.82 -1.14
CA TYR A 56 9.67 -4.19 -2.39
C TYR A 56 11.07 -4.69 -2.10
N ARG A 57 11.52 -5.65 -2.91
CA ARG A 57 12.80 -6.32 -2.72
C ARG A 57 13.97 -5.34 -2.62
N ASP A 58 13.96 -4.32 -3.47
CA ASP A 58 15.02 -3.32 -3.56
C ASP A 58 14.48 -2.02 -4.18
N ARG A 59 15.36 -1.03 -4.31
CA ARG A 59 15.00 0.28 -4.87
C ARG A 59 14.55 0.18 -6.31
N GLU A 60 15.16 -0.69 -7.10
CA GLU A 60 14.78 -0.91 -8.50
C GLU A 60 13.36 -1.44 -8.61
N ALA A 61 12.97 -2.39 -7.75
CA ALA A 61 11.61 -2.91 -7.72
C ALA A 61 10.59 -1.84 -7.32
N GLY A 62 10.93 -0.97 -6.37
CA GLY A 62 10.09 0.17 -5.99
C GLY A 62 9.91 1.16 -7.15
N GLU A 63 10.98 1.45 -7.88
CA GLU A 63 10.90 2.32 -9.07
C GLU A 63 10.05 1.69 -10.17
N ALA A 64 10.19 0.40 -10.40
CA ALA A 64 9.37 -0.32 -11.38
C ALA A 64 7.87 -0.23 -11.03
N HIS A 65 7.54 -0.31 -9.75
CA HIS A 65 6.16 -0.14 -9.28
C HIS A 65 5.59 1.23 -9.66
N VAL A 66 6.28 2.32 -9.33
CA VAL A 66 5.77 3.67 -9.58
C VAL A 66 5.78 4.04 -11.07
N GLN A 67 6.52 3.32 -11.89
CA GLN A 67 6.54 3.50 -13.34
C GLN A 67 5.54 2.61 -14.08
N SER A 68 4.87 1.72 -13.36
CA SER A 68 3.92 0.78 -13.96
C SER A 68 2.64 1.46 -14.44
N ASP A 69 2.00 0.86 -15.45
CA ASP A 69 0.73 1.36 -15.96
C ASP A 69 -0.37 1.30 -14.91
N HIS A 70 -0.38 0.24 -14.09
CA HIS A 70 -1.38 0.11 -13.03
C HIS A 70 -1.20 1.16 -11.92
N PHE A 71 0.03 1.57 -11.61
CA PHE A 71 0.27 2.65 -10.67
C PHE A 71 -0.27 3.98 -11.22
N LYS A 72 0.01 4.28 -12.48
CA LYS A 72 -0.46 5.52 -13.13
C LYS A 72 -1.98 5.56 -13.16
N ALA A 73 -2.64 4.46 -13.51
CA ALA A 73 -4.09 4.35 -13.51
C ALA A 73 -4.68 4.56 -12.11
N ALA A 74 -4.05 3.97 -11.09
CA ALA A 74 -4.48 4.15 -9.70
C ALA A 74 -4.36 5.62 -9.25
N MET A 75 -3.28 6.29 -9.62
CA MET A 75 -3.07 7.70 -9.25
C MET A 75 -4.10 8.62 -9.89
N GLU A 76 -4.63 8.27 -11.06
CA GLU A 76 -5.72 9.01 -11.70
C GLU A 76 -7.06 8.81 -10.99
N GLN A 77 -7.30 7.63 -10.46
CA GLN A 77 -8.58 7.27 -9.82
C GLN A 77 -8.64 7.65 -8.35
N MET A 78 -7.53 7.53 -7.63
CA MET A 78 -7.48 7.69 -6.18
C MET A 78 -8.09 8.99 -5.66
N PRO A 79 -7.87 10.16 -6.30
CA PRO A 79 -8.47 11.41 -5.81
C PRO A 79 -10.00 11.41 -5.74
N ARG A 80 -10.66 10.55 -6.49
CA ARG A 80 -12.12 10.42 -6.47
C ARG A 80 -12.62 9.86 -5.14
N TRP A 81 -11.80 9.01 -4.52
CA TRP A 81 -12.18 8.24 -3.33
C TRP A 81 -11.60 8.81 -2.05
N LEU A 82 -10.56 9.63 -2.13
CA LEU A 82 -9.87 10.16 -0.95
C LEU A 82 -10.46 11.49 -0.50
N SER A 83 -10.50 11.68 0.83
CA SER A 83 -10.96 12.93 1.45
C SER A 83 -9.82 13.92 1.67
N ALA A 84 -8.57 13.46 1.64
CA ALA A 84 -7.37 14.28 1.82
C ALA A 84 -6.18 13.57 1.18
N ALA A 85 -5.05 14.27 1.08
CA ALA A 85 -3.81 13.70 0.57
C ALA A 85 -3.32 12.57 1.47
N PRO A 86 -2.86 11.44 0.90
CA PRO A 86 -2.24 10.37 1.69
C PRO A 86 -0.98 10.84 2.40
N GLU A 87 -0.70 10.22 3.54
CA GLU A 87 0.55 10.41 4.28
C GLU A 87 1.39 9.15 4.16
N ILE A 88 2.68 9.30 3.90
CA ILE A 88 3.56 8.18 3.56
C ILE A 88 4.84 8.20 4.38
N ILE A 89 5.29 7.00 4.79
CA ILE A 89 6.65 6.76 5.25
C ILE A 89 7.27 5.74 4.30
N ASN A 90 8.42 6.08 3.73
CA ASN A 90 9.15 5.24 2.79
C ASN A 90 10.58 5.16 3.27
N VAL A 91 11.03 3.96 3.65
CA VAL A 91 12.36 3.73 4.21
C VAL A 91 12.98 2.47 3.62
N GLU A 92 14.31 2.49 3.54
CA GLU A 92 15.07 1.29 3.22
C GLU A 92 15.49 0.63 4.54
N VAL A 93 15.20 -0.67 4.67
CA VAL A 93 15.49 -1.42 5.90
C VAL A 93 16.19 -2.73 5.54
N PRO A 94 17.00 -3.29 6.45
CA PRO A 94 17.57 -4.62 6.23
C PRO A 94 16.47 -5.69 6.26
N GLY A 95 16.76 -6.81 5.61
CA GLY A 95 15.81 -7.93 5.53
C GLY A 95 15.06 -7.98 4.22
N ASP A 96 14.28 -9.03 4.05
CA ASP A 96 13.59 -9.34 2.79
C ASP A 96 12.16 -9.87 2.98
N SER A 97 11.70 -9.97 4.23
CA SER A 97 10.35 -10.46 4.53
C SER A 97 9.98 -10.19 5.99
N TRP A 98 8.76 -10.58 6.33
CA TRP A 98 8.29 -10.60 7.71
C TRP A 98 9.02 -11.70 8.48
N SER A 99 9.32 -11.43 9.75
CA SER A 99 9.86 -12.42 10.66
C SER A 99 8.91 -12.63 11.83
N ALA A 100 8.94 -13.85 12.38
CA ALA A 100 8.17 -14.16 13.56
C ALA A 100 8.79 -13.48 14.79
N VAL A 101 7.95 -12.92 15.65
CA VAL A 101 8.39 -12.47 16.96
C VAL A 101 8.70 -13.71 17.82
N SER A 102 9.90 -13.74 18.36
CA SER A 102 10.30 -14.81 19.26
C SER A 102 10.42 -14.29 20.69
N GLU A 103 10.44 -15.23 21.66
CA GLU A 103 10.67 -14.90 23.06
C GLU A 103 12.01 -14.20 23.22
N GLY A 104 12.01 -13.02 23.84
CA GLY A 104 13.20 -12.21 24.03
C GLY A 104 13.53 -11.27 22.87
N ALA A 105 12.71 -11.24 21.83
CA ALA A 105 12.87 -10.31 20.72
C ALA A 105 12.43 -8.89 21.07
#